data_d939a3f0b108f5db4c3ee79167e22f96
#
_entry.id   d939a3f0b108f5db4c3ee79167e22f96
#
_cell.length_a   1.000
_cell.length_b   1.000
_cell.length_c   1.000
_cell.angle_alpha   90.00
_cell.angle_beta   90.00
_cell.angle_gamma   90.00
#
_symmetry.space_group_name_H-M   'P 1'
#
loop_
_entity.id
_entity.type
_entity.pdbx_description
1 polymer ?
#
loop_
_entity_poly.entity_id
_entity_poly.type
_entity_poly.pdbx_seq_one_letter_code
_entity_poly.pdbx_strand_id
1 'polypeptide(L)'
;MMANTKYIFITGGVVSSLGKGIAAASIGALLESRGLSVSLIKVDPYINVDPGTMSPFQHGEVFVTNDGTETDLDLGHYERFVRFEASKKNNFTAGKVYETVIRNERKGNYLGGTVQVIPHITNEIKKRIKEGGQGKDIAIVEIGGTVGDIESQPFVEAIRQMALELPSSSWAFVHLTLVPFIKASGELKTKPTQHSVKELRSLGISPECLICRSEQELPKDEKKKIALFCSVAQDNVISMHDVDTVYSIPLLLNKQKVDQIILKKLNIKSKNPKLSDWRRVVNASLNPQKEVNIAFVGKYTELQDSYKSINEALEHAGIKHKTAVNINFVLAETLSPKNVKKVLSKTDAVLVPGGFGYRGIEGMILACKYARENQIPYLGICLGMQVAMIE
;
A
#
# COMPACT_ATOMS: atom_id res chain seq x y z
N MET A 1 18.87 22.35 -16.44
CA MET A 1 17.80 22.71 -15.47
C MET A 1 17.21 21.40 -14.96
N MET A 2 17.30 21.13 -13.66
CA MET A 2 16.58 19.97 -13.09
C MET A 2 15.09 20.23 -13.29
N ALA A 3 14.40 19.29 -13.94
CA ALA A 3 12.95 19.37 -14.09
C ALA A 3 12.32 19.45 -12.68
N ASN A 4 11.43 20.42 -12.45
CA ASN A 4 10.72 20.51 -11.18
C ASN A 4 9.83 19.27 -11.05
N THR A 5 10.04 18.50 -9.98
CA THR A 5 9.20 17.33 -9.65
C THR A 5 7.71 17.71 -9.63
N LYS A 6 6.87 16.90 -10.25
CA LYS A 6 5.42 17.05 -10.21
C LYS A 6 4.80 16.08 -9.21
N TYR A 7 3.70 16.47 -8.60
CA TYR A 7 3.11 15.75 -7.46
C TYR A 7 1.75 15.16 -7.80
N ILE A 8 1.53 13.92 -7.41
CA ILE A 8 0.20 13.28 -7.42
C ILE A 8 -0.15 13.00 -5.97
N PHE A 9 -1.16 13.66 -5.46
CA PHE A 9 -1.64 13.46 -4.11
C PHE A 9 -2.80 12.47 -4.11
N ILE A 10 -2.62 11.36 -3.39
CA ILE A 10 -3.63 10.30 -3.26
C ILE A 10 -4.25 10.40 -1.87
N THR A 11 -5.54 10.66 -1.84
CA THR A 11 -6.34 10.69 -0.62
C THR A 11 -7.39 9.59 -0.65
N GLY A 12 -7.92 9.20 0.50
CA GLY A 12 -8.99 8.22 0.57
C GLY A 12 -10.07 8.62 1.54
N GLY A 13 -11.27 8.14 1.31
CA GLY A 13 -12.40 8.38 2.17
C GLY A 13 -13.28 7.14 2.37
N VAL A 14 -14.27 7.25 3.23
CA VAL A 14 -15.26 6.24 3.60
C VAL A 14 -14.73 5.22 4.61
N VAL A 15 -13.65 4.47 4.28
CA VAL A 15 -13.09 3.41 5.17
C VAL A 15 -11.57 3.32 5.01
N SER A 16 -10.90 2.77 6.01
CA SER A 16 -9.51 2.32 5.93
C SER A 16 -9.37 1.08 5.02
N SER A 17 -8.16 0.70 4.69
CA SER A 17 -7.86 -0.49 3.85
C SER A 17 -8.56 -0.50 2.48
N LEU A 18 -8.84 0.68 1.93
CA LEU A 18 -9.52 0.88 0.64
C LEU A 18 -8.64 0.49 -0.56
N GLY A 19 -7.35 0.26 -0.33
CA GLY A 19 -6.37 -0.07 -1.37
C GLY A 19 -5.67 1.16 -1.96
N LYS A 20 -5.49 2.23 -1.17
CA LYS A 20 -4.71 3.41 -1.59
C LYS A 20 -3.29 3.04 -2.01
N GLY A 21 -2.59 2.20 -1.22
CA GLY A 21 -1.22 1.75 -1.52
C GLY A 21 -1.12 1.06 -2.88
N ILE A 22 -2.02 0.13 -3.15
CA ILE A 22 -2.07 -0.59 -4.44
C ILE A 22 -2.42 0.36 -5.59
N ALA A 23 -3.34 1.30 -5.39
CA ALA A 23 -3.68 2.30 -6.41
C ALA A 23 -2.49 3.23 -6.69
N ALA A 24 -1.79 3.70 -5.65
CA ALA A 24 -0.59 4.52 -5.74
C ALA A 24 0.52 3.79 -6.51
N ALA A 25 0.82 2.55 -6.10
CA ALA A 25 1.80 1.68 -6.74
C ALA A 25 1.45 1.41 -8.20
N SER A 26 0.17 1.14 -8.51
CA SER A 26 -0.30 0.87 -9.87
C SER A 26 -0.21 2.11 -10.78
N ILE A 27 -0.54 3.29 -10.27
CA ILE A 27 -0.33 4.56 -10.99
C ILE A 27 1.16 4.77 -11.23
N GLY A 28 2.00 4.52 -10.22
CA GLY A 28 3.45 4.58 -10.33
C GLY A 28 3.99 3.68 -11.44
N ALA A 29 3.57 2.42 -11.46
CA ALA A 29 3.94 1.45 -12.49
C ALA A 29 3.52 1.89 -13.90
N LEU A 30 2.33 2.46 -14.05
CA LEU A 30 1.86 3.00 -15.33
C LEU A 30 2.74 4.16 -15.81
N LEU A 31 3.09 5.08 -14.93
CA LEU A 31 3.91 6.24 -15.28
C LEU A 31 5.35 5.82 -15.58
N GLU A 32 5.91 4.88 -14.81
CA GLU A 32 7.21 4.27 -15.09
C GLU A 32 7.23 3.56 -16.45
N SER A 33 6.15 2.83 -16.80
CA SER A 33 6.03 2.13 -18.09
C SER A 33 6.05 3.08 -19.30
N ARG A 34 5.82 4.37 -19.07
CA ARG A 34 5.91 5.45 -20.04
C ARG A 34 7.29 6.11 -20.09
N GLY A 35 8.23 5.66 -19.25
CA GLY A 35 9.61 6.13 -19.19
C GLY A 35 9.82 7.30 -18.24
N LEU A 36 8.90 7.57 -17.32
CA LEU A 36 9.03 8.59 -16.28
C LEU A 36 9.68 8.01 -15.02
N SER A 37 10.52 8.77 -14.36
CA SER A 37 11.07 8.43 -13.06
C SER A 37 10.08 8.79 -11.95
N VAL A 38 9.74 7.79 -11.10
CA VAL A 38 8.71 7.94 -10.08
C VAL A 38 9.29 7.72 -8.69
N SER A 39 8.84 8.50 -7.71
CA SER A 39 8.99 8.22 -6.28
C SER A 39 7.61 8.07 -5.66
N LEU A 40 7.47 7.17 -4.68
CA LEU A 40 6.26 7.05 -3.87
C LEU A 40 6.60 7.45 -2.43
N ILE A 41 5.67 8.14 -1.78
CA ILE A 41 5.83 8.66 -0.42
C ILE A 41 4.57 8.30 0.35
N LYS A 42 4.75 7.59 1.45
CA LYS A 42 3.68 7.25 2.41
C LYS A 42 3.70 8.26 3.56
N VAL A 43 2.53 8.78 3.87
CA VAL A 43 2.33 9.72 4.97
C VAL A 43 1.29 9.14 5.92
N ASP A 44 1.71 8.81 7.13
CA ASP A 44 0.86 8.15 8.12
C ASP A 44 0.42 9.10 9.23
N PRO A 45 -0.90 9.20 9.51
CA PRO A 45 -1.42 10.20 10.44
C PRO A 45 -1.26 9.83 11.92
N TYR A 46 -0.81 8.62 12.25
CA TYR A 46 -0.65 8.21 13.65
C TYR A 46 0.54 8.91 14.34
N ILE A 47 0.49 8.95 15.69
CA ILE A 47 1.46 9.69 16.54
C ILE A 47 2.72 8.86 16.84
N ASN A 48 2.74 7.56 16.57
CA ASN A 48 3.97 6.78 16.67
C ASN A 48 5.06 7.40 15.78
N VAL A 49 6.29 7.49 16.29
CA VAL A 49 7.42 8.08 15.54
C VAL A 49 7.77 7.26 14.31
N ASP A 50 7.68 5.94 14.47
CA ASP A 50 7.81 4.92 13.42
C ASP A 50 6.95 3.70 13.77
N PRO A 51 6.77 2.73 12.84
CA PRO A 51 5.96 1.53 13.09
C PRO A 51 6.70 0.41 13.83
N GLY A 52 7.99 0.54 14.16
CA GLY A 52 8.82 -0.53 14.69
C GLY A 52 8.34 -1.15 16.00
N THR A 53 7.63 -0.39 16.82
CA THR A 53 7.04 -0.86 18.08
C THR A 53 5.55 -1.19 17.99
N MET A 54 4.95 -1.07 16.82
CA MET A 54 3.54 -1.33 16.63
C MET A 54 3.24 -2.83 16.54
N SER A 55 2.07 -3.24 17.03
CA SER A 55 1.66 -4.63 16.98
C SER A 55 1.38 -5.09 15.55
N PRO A 56 1.97 -6.20 15.08
CA PRO A 56 1.67 -6.76 13.77
C PRO A 56 0.17 -7.10 13.57
N PHE A 57 -0.56 -7.37 14.66
CA PHE A 57 -2.00 -7.61 14.61
C PHE A 57 -2.83 -6.36 14.29
N GLN A 58 -2.27 -5.15 14.45
CA GLN A 58 -2.97 -3.89 14.18
C GLN A 58 -2.55 -3.26 12.85
N HIS A 59 -1.27 -3.38 12.49
CA HIS A 59 -0.68 -2.67 11.36
C HIS A 59 -0.09 -3.57 10.27
N GLY A 60 -0.11 -4.88 10.47
CA GLY A 60 0.59 -5.81 9.59
C GLY A 60 2.10 -5.82 9.85
N GLU A 61 2.88 -6.24 8.86
CA GLU A 61 4.33 -6.28 8.99
C GLU A 61 4.96 -4.88 8.99
N VAL A 62 6.11 -4.77 9.64
CA VAL A 62 7.01 -3.62 9.50
C VAL A 62 7.91 -3.89 8.29
N PHE A 63 7.83 -3.03 7.27
CA PHE A 63 8.70 -3.12 6.11
C PHE A 63 10.01 -2.37 6.38
N VAL A 64 11.15 -3.02 6.19
CA VAL A 64 12.46 -2.41 6.41
C VAL A 64 13.11 -2.07 5.08
N THR A 65 13.43 -0.80 4.88
CA THR A 65 14.09 -0.30 3.67
C THR A 65 15.58 -0.63 3.65
N ASN A 66 16.24 -0.47 2.49
CA ASN A 66 17.68 -0.75 2.35
C ASN A 66 18.56 0.09 3.28
N ASP A 67 18.12 1.29 3.68
CA ASP A 67 18.83 2.13 4.67
C ASP A 67 18.51 1.79 6.13
N GLY A 68 17.80 0.66 6.38
CA GLY A 68 17.51 0.16 7.70
C GLY A 68 16.33 0.86 8.41
N THR A 69 15.56 1.68 7.70
CA THR A 69 14.42 2.37 8.30
C THR A 69 13.21 1.44 8.35
N GLU A 70 12.59 1.37 9.52
CA GLU A 70 11.32 0.69 9.75
C GLU A 70 10.18 1.55 9.24
N THR A 71 9.33 0.96 8.38
CA THR A 71 8.29 1.70 7.65
C THR A 71 6.98 0.90 7.58
N ASP A 72 5.92 1.57 7.11
CA ASP A 72 4.65 0.94 6.82
C ASP A 72 4.76 -0.11 5.69
N LEU A 73 3.93 -1.14 5.76
CA LEU A 73 3.91 -2.25 4.79
C LEU A 73 3.63 -1.81 3.34
N ASP A 74 3.00 -0.64 3.15
CA ASP A 74 2.72 -0.10 1.81
C ASP A 74 4.00 0.19 1.02
N LEU A 75 5.13 0.45 1.69
CA LEU A 75 6.41 0.62 0.99
C LEU A 75 6.83 -0.66 0.27
N GLY A 76 6.51 -1.81 0.82
CA GLY A 76 6.69 -3.09 0.15
C GLY A 76 5.85 -3.19 -1.13
N HIS A 77 4.60 -2.71 -1.11
CA HIS A 77 3.79 -2.63 -2.33
C HIS A 77 4.44 -1.71 -3.36
N TYR A 78 4.97 -0.57 -2.94
CA TYR A 78 5.60 0.38 -3.86
C TYR A 78 6.80 -0.24 -4.58
N GLU A 79 7.70 -0.90 -3.85
CA GLU A 79 8.88 -1.56 -4.43
C GLU A 79 8.53 -2.75 -5.32
N ARG A 80 7.43 -3.46 -5.06
CA ARG A 80 6.96 -4.57 -5.90
C ARG A 80 6.40 -4.10 -7.25
N PHE A 81 5.86 -2.88 -7.29
CA PHE A 81 5.21 -2.33 -8.48
C PHE A 81 6.10 -1.38 -9.28
N VAL A 82 6.99 -0.64 -8.63
CA VAL A 82 7.84 0.40 -9.23
C VAL A 82 9.31 0.10 -8.95
N ARG A 83 10.15 0.29 -9.95
CA ARG A 83 11.61 0.07 -9.83
C ARG A 83 12.29 1.24 -9.13
N PHE A 84 12.03 1.41 -7.86
CA PHE A 84 12.73 2.36 -7.02
C PHE A 84 13.04 1.71 -5.67
N GLU A 85 14.08 2.19 -5.02
CA GLU A 85 14.41 1.79 -3.66
C GLU A 85 13.86 2.82 -2.68
N ALA A 86 13.00 2.36 -1.79
CA ALA A 86 12.47 3.18 -0.72
C ALA A 86 13.57 3.46 0.34
N SER A 87 13.45 4.59 0.99
CA SER A 87 14.35 5.05 2.03
C SER A 87 13.58 5.80 3.12
N LYS A 88 14.24 6.22 4.18
CA LYS A 88 13.67 7.08 5.22
C LYS A 88 12.98 8.35 4.73
N LYS A 89 13.18 8.75 3.47
CA LYS A 89 12.51 9.90 2.86
C LYS A 89 11.13 9.54 2.30
N ASN A 90 10.85 8.27 2.15
CA ASN A 90 9.65 7.77 1.49
C ASN A 90 8.51 7.40 2.45
N ASN A 91 8.78 7.41 3.77
CA ASN A 91 7.75 7.24 4.80
C ASN A 91 8.00 8.18 5.98
N PHE A 92 6.95 8.84 6.45
CA PHE A 92 6.99 9.59 7.70
C PHE A 92 5.60 9.67 8.34
N THR A 93 5.59 9.75 9.68
CA THR A 93 4.38 9.76 10.50
C THR A 93 4.10 11.16 11.05
N ALA A 94 2.88 11.38 11.55
CA ALA A 94 2.55 12.57 12.31
C ALA A 94 3.51 12.73 13.50
N GLY A 95 3.77 11.64 14.26
CA GLY A 95 4.69 11.65 15.38
C GLY A 95 6.08 12.18 15.02
N LYS A 96 6.64 11.72 13.89
CA LYS A 96 7.94 12.19 13.38
C LYS A 96 7.96 13.67 13.05
N VAL A 97 6.86 14.18 12.47
CA VAL A 97 6.71 15.60 12.13
C VAL A 97 6.63 16.46 13.38
N TYR A 98 5.74 16.08 14.33
CA TYR A 98 5.56 16.80 15.58
C TYR A 98 6.84 16.78 16.44
N GLU A 99 7.51 15.62 16.58
CA GLU A 99 8.78 15.50 17.27
C GLU A 99 9.82 16.48 16.70
N THR A 100 9.91 16.57 15.38
CA THR A 100 10.88 17.47 14.72
C THR A 100 10.58 18.93 15.03
N VAL A 101 9.31 19.34 14.93
CA VAL A 101 8.91 20.73 15.19
C VAL A 101 9.10 21.09 16.67
N ILE A 102 8.70 20.23 17.60
CA ILE A 102 8.89 20.42 19.05
C ILE A 102 10.38 20.50 19.38
N ARG A 103 11.21 19.62 18.82
CA ARG A 103 12.66 19.65 19.02
C ARG A 103 13.30 20.96 18.52
N ASN A 104 12.83 21.47 17.38
CA ASN A 104 13.29 22.76 16.84
C ASN A 104 12.84 23.94 17.71
N GLU A 105 11.63 23.88 18.28
CA GLU A 105 11.15 24.87 19.22
C GLU A 105 12.06 24.90 20.48
N ARG A 106 12.30 23.74 21.08
CA ARG A 106 13.18 23.64 22.28
C ARG A 106 14.61 24.09 22.03
N LYS A 107 15.11 24.02 20.78
CA LYS A 107 16.42 24.55 20.38
C LYS A 107 16.41 26.05 20.08
N GLY A 108 15.27 26.72 20.16
CA GLY A 108 15.14 28.15 19.87
C GLY A 108 15.15 28.50 18.36
N ASN A 109 14.98 27.52 17.47
CA ASN A 109 15.06 27.75 16.02
C ASN A 109 13.94 28.65 15.49
N TYR A 110 12.88 28.89 16.27
CA TYR A 110 11.77 29.77 15.93
C TYR A 110 11.86 31.16 16.59
N LEU A 111 13.00 31.48 17.20
CA LEU A 111 13.34 32.82 17.75
C LEU A 111 12.26 33.40 18.70
N GLY A 112 11.63 32.55 19.51
CA GLY A 112 10.58 32.94 20.45
C GLY A 112 9.19 33.14 19.83
N GLY A 113 9.03 32.87 18.54
CA GLY A 113 7.71 32.94 17.87
C GLY A 113 6.76 31.85 18.39
N THR A 114 5.45 32.13 18.33
CA THR A 114 4.42 31.13 18.66
C THR A 114 4.41 30.03 17.59
N VAL A 115 4.67 28.77 17.99
CA VAL A 115 4.66 27.62 17.09
C VAL A 115 3.27 27.02 17.03
N GLN A 116 2.71 26.89 15.83
CA GLN A 116 1.34 26.42 15.56
C GLN A 116 1.32 25.32 14.49
N VAL A 117 0.20 24.63 14.35
CA VAL A 117 0.03 23.61 13.28
C VAL A 117 0.23 24.27 11.90
N ILE A 118 -0.40 25.40 11.68
CA ILE A 118 -0.17 26.26 10.51
C ILE A 118 0.63 27.49 10.99
N PRO A 119 1.83 27.77 10.46
CA PRO A 119 2.47 27.10 9.33
C PRO A 119 3.53 26.04 9.69
N HIS A 120 3.85 25.80 10.97
CA HIS A 120 5.08 25.09 11.34
C HIS A 120 5.01 23.59 11.05
N ILE A 121 3.92 22.91 11.44
CA ILE A 121 3.69 21.50 11.13
C ILE A 121 3.48 21.31 9.62
N THR A 122 2.64 22.14 8.99
CA THR A 122 2.40 22.04 7.54
C THR A 122 3.66 22.31 6.72
N ASN A 123 4.55 23.22 7.15
CA ASN A 123 5.82 23.46 6.48
C ASN A 123 6.78 22.28 6.59
N GLU A 124 6.84 21.61 7.75
CA GLU A 124 7.67 20.41 7.91
C GLU A 124 7.13 19.26 7.04
N ILE A 125 5.80 19.09 6.95
CA ILE A 125 5.18 18.11 6.05
C ILE A 125 5.54 18.40 4.59
N LYS A 126 5.34 19.63 4.13
CA LYS A 126 5.68 20.07 2.76
C LYS A 126 7.16 19.86 2.43
N LYS A 127 8.05 20.16 3.39
CA LYS A 127 9.49 19.94 3.26
C LYS A 127 9.79 18.45 3.03
N ARG A 128 9.25 17.55 3.86
CA ARG A 128 9.45 16.09 3.73
C ARG A 128 8.92 15.54 2.40
N ILE A 129 7.75 16.01 1.96
CA ILE A 129 7.20 15.64 0.64
C ILE A 129 8.17 16.05 -0.48
N LYS A 130 8.69 17.27 -0.43
CA LYS A 130 9.65 17.76 -1.43
C LYS A 130 10.95 16.95 -1.41
N GLU A 131 11.47 16.61 -0.23
CA GLU A 131 12.68 15.78 -0.06
C GLU A 131 12.49 14.36 -0.61
N GLY A 132 11.32 13.74 -0.37
CA GLY A 132 11.00 12.38 -0.88
C GLY A 132 10.80 12.33 -2.40
N GLY A 133 10.41 13.44 -3.02
CA GLY A 133 10.24 13.57 -4.47
C GLY A 133 11.48 14.06 -5.23
N GLN A 134 12.53 14.46 -4.52
CA GLN A 134 13.66 15.13 -5.12
C GLN A 134 14.36 14.32 -6.22
N GLY A 135 14.57 14.92 -7.38
CA GLY A 135 15.30 14.30 -8.50
C GLY A 135 14.48 13.32 -9.34
N LYS A 136 13.17 13.24 -9.10
CA LYS A 136 12.23 12.43 -9.88
C LYS A 136 11.33 13.32 -10.75
N ASP A 137 10.85 12.77 -11.85
CA ASP A 137 9.86 13.47 -12.69
C ASP A 137 8.53 13.62 -11.94
N ILE A 138 8.13 12.58 -11.20
CA ILE A 138 6.87 12.51 -10.46
C ILE A 138 7.08 11.96 -9.06
N ALA A 139 6.47 12.61 -8.08
CA ALA A 139 6.30 12.11 -6.72
C ALA A 139 4.82 11.80 -6.47
N ILE A 140 4.50 10.55 -6.14
CA ILE A 140 3.17 10.13 -5.72
C ILE A 140 3.15 10.12 -4.20
N VAL A 141 2.27 10.92 -3.61
CA VAL A 141 2.15 11.09 -2.16
C VAL A 141 0.84 10.49 -1.70
N GLU A 142 0.92 9.39 -1.00
CA GLU A 142 -0.24 8.73 -0.41
C GLU A 142 -0.48 9.27 1.00
N ILE A 143 -1.65 9.87 1.21
CA ILE A 143 -2.09 10.33 2.52
C ILE A 143 -2.81 9.18 3.23
N GLY A 144 -2.23 8.72 4.34
CA GLY A 144 -2.82 7.72 5.21
C GLY A 144 -4.10 8.23 5.90
N GLY A 145 -4.86 7.30 6.48
CA GLY A 145 -6.14 7.62 7.12
C GLY A 145 -7.27 7.92 6.14
N THR A 146 -8.34 8.48 6.66
CA THR A 146 -9.57 8.80 5.95
C THR A 146 -9.77 10.32 5.94
N VAL A 147 -10.16 10.89 4.81
CA VAL A 147 -10.51 12.31 4.72
C VAL A 147 -11.72 12.59 5.64
N GLY A 148 -11.57 13.60 6.50
CA GLY A 148 -12.53 13.92 7.55
C GLY A 148 -12.03 13.54 8.96
N ASP A 149 -11.11 12.58 9.06
CA ASP A 149 -10.51 12.21 10.35
C ASP A 149 -9.56 13.31 10.82
N ILE A 150 -9.62 13.62 12.12
CA ILE A 150 -8.85 14.72 12.74
C ILE A 150 -7.34 14.53 12.57
N GLU A 151 -6.86 13.29 12.59
CA GLU A 151 -5.46 12.93 12.48
C GLU A 151 -4.88 13.26 11.11
N SER A 152 -5.69 13.19 10.05
CA SER A 152 -5.26 13.44 8.68
C SER A 152 -5.28 14.93 8.30
N GLN A 153 -5.96 15.79 9.06
CA GLN A 153 -6.18 17.20 8.72
C GLN A 153 -4.89 17.99 8.45
N PRO A 154 -3.81 17.90 9.26
CA PRO A 154 -2.57 18.64 8.97
C PRO A 154 -1.93 18.25 7.62
N PHE A 155 -2.08 17.00 7.22
CA PHE A 155 -1.55 16.50 5.95
C PHE A 155 -2.38 16.98 4.76
N VAL A 156 -3.71 16.90 4.88
CA VAL A 156 -4.62 17.43 3.86
C VAL A 156 -4.43 18.93 3.68
N GLU A 157 -4.26 19.67 4.78
CA GLU A 157 -3.94 21.10 4.73
C GLU A 157 -2.59 21.38 4.08
N ALA A 158 -1.55 20.59 4.37
CA ALA A 158 -0.23 20.75 3.76
C ALA A 158 -0.27 20.55 2.24
N ILE A 159 -0.95 19.51 1.73
CA ILE A 159 -1.06 19.28 0.29
C ILE A 159 -1.95 20.33 -0.39
N ARG A 160 -2.98 20.84 0.29
CA ARG A 160 -3.76 21.99 -0.19
C ARG A 160 -2.88 23.24 -0.35
N GLN A 161 -2.02 23.53 0.64
CA GLN A 161 -1.06 24.63 0.55
C GLN A 161 -0.05 24.42 -0.59
N MET A 162 0.47 23.20 -0.78
CA MET A 162 1.34 22.89 -1.92
C MET A 162 0.65 23.18 -3.25
N ALA A 163 -0.64 22.87 -3.38
CA ALA A 163 -1.40 23.16 -4.60
C ALA A 163 -1.57 24.66 -4.86
N LEU A 164 -1.59 25.50 -3.81
CA LEU A 164 -1.60 26.96 -3.94
C LEU A 164 -0.21 27.53 -4.29
N GLU A 165 0.84 26.94 -3.73
CA GLU A 165 2.22 27.41 -3.92
C GLU A 165 2.82 27.01 -5.28
N LEU A 166 2.35 25.90 -5.86
CA LEU A 166 2.88 25.33 -7.09
C LEU A 166 2.01 25.69 -8.31
N PRO A 167 2.60 25.77 -9.51
CA PRO A 167 1.82 25.94 -10.74
C PRO A 167 0.75 24.85 -10.89
N SER A 168 -0.41 25.19 -11.42
CA SER A 168 -1.56 24.27 -11.56
C SER A 168 -1.28 23.01 -12.38
N SER A 169 -0.25 23.02 -13.21
CA SER A 169 0.25 21.87 -13.97
C SER A 169 1.30 21.05 -13.22
N SER A 170 1.59 21.36 -11.95
CA SER A 170 2.61 20.66 -11.16
C SER A 170 2.04 19.71 -10.13
N TRP A 171 0.73 19.59 -10.05
CA TRP A 171 0.04 18.70 -9.12
C TRP A 171 -1.26 18.14 -9.69
N ALA A 172 -1.67 16.99 -9.17
CA ALA A 172 -2.96 16.37 -9.44
C ALA A 172 -3.46 15.69 -8.16
N PHE A 173 -4.77 15.78 -7.89
CA PHE A 173 -5.42 15.07 -6.80
C PHE A 173 -6.18 13.86 -7.32
N VAL A 174 -5.90 12.69 -6.75
CA VAL A 174 -6.61 11.44 -6.98
C VAL A 174 -7.28 11.05 -5.67
N HIS A 175 -8.57 10.81 -5.69
CA HIS A 175 -9.31 10.44 -4.49
C HIS A 175 -9.91 9.05 -4.63
N LEU A 176 -9.59 8.17 -3.66
CA LEU A 176 -10.18 6.84 -3.58
C LEU A 176 -11.42 6.86 -2.71
N THR A 177 -12.47 6.17 -3.16
CA THR A 177 -13.74 6.03 -2.43
C THR A 177 -14.28 4.61 -2.53
N LEU A 178 -15.27 4.31 -1.72
CA LEU A 178 -16.00 3.04 -1.75
C LEU A 178 -17.39 3.21 -2.37
N VAL A 179 -17.73 2.33 -3.29
CA VAL A 179 -19.09 2.15 -3.81
C VAL A 179 -19.56 0.74 -3.41
N PRO A 180 -20.15 0.58 -2.22
CA PRO A 180 -20.53 -0.72 -1.72
C PRO A 180 -21.70 -1.29 -2.49
N PHE A 181 -21.70 -2.61 -2.69
CA PHE A 181 -22.84 -3.36 -3.16
C PHE A 181 -23.66 -3.85 -1.96
N ILE A 182 -24.92 -3.46 -1.89
CA ILE A 182 -25.83 -3.88 -0.81
C ILE A 182 -26.59 -5.12 -1.28
N LYS A 183 -26.18 -6.29 -0.82
CA LYS A 183 -26.75 -7.59 -1.21
C LYS A 183 -28.27 -7.64 -1.00
N ALA A 184 -28.78 -7.07 0.09
CA ALA A 184 -30.20 -7.08 0.41
C ALA A 184 -31.07 -6.29 -0.59
N SER A 185 -30.55 -5.23 -1.20
CA SER A 185 -31.27 -4.43 -2.22
C SER A 185 -30.81 -4.71 -3.65
N GLY A 186 -29.75 -5.51 -3.84
CA GLY A 186 -29.20 -5.83 -5.14
C GLY A 186 -28.60 -4.65 -5.91
N GLU A 187 -28.12 -3.62 -5.21
CA GLU A 187 -27.69 -2.38 -5.87
C GLU A 187 -26.40 -1.78 -5.29
N LEU A 188 -25.69 -1.03 -6.14
CA LEU A 188 -24.54 -0.24 -5.77
C LEU A 188 -24.98 1.08 -5.13
N LYS A 189 -24.35 1.48 -4.04
CA LYS A 189 -24.63 2.73 -3.32
C LYS A 189 -23.54 3.77 -3.55
N THR A 190 -23.87 4.83 -4.27
CA THR A 190 -22.95 5.94 -4.59
C THR A 190 -22.89 7.03 -3.51
N LYS A 191 -23.78 7.01 -2.52
CA LYS A 191 -23.83 8.01 -1.44
C LYS A 191 -22.52 8.11 -0.64
N PRO A 192 -21.84 7.01 -0.23
CA PRO A 192 -20.58 7.12 0.48
C PRO A 192 -19.51 7.89 -0.30
N THR A 193 -19.39 7.63 -1.61
CA THR A 193 -18.51 8.38 -2.52
C THR A 193 -18.86 9.86 -2.56
N GLN A 194 -20.16 10.21 -2.71
CA GLN A 194 -20.61 11.61 -2.75
C GLN A 194 -20.27 12.34 -1.45
N HIS A 195 -20.45 11.72 -0.29
CA HIS A 195 -20.13 12.30 1.01
C HIS A 195 -18.61 12.49 1.18
N SER A 196 -17.81 11.49 0.80
CA SER A 196 -16.36 11.57 0.89
C SER A 196 -15.79 12.70 0.02
N VAL A 197 -16.27 12.85 -1.21
CA VAL A 197 -15.84 13.94 -2.10
C VAL A 197 -16.34 15.31 -1.57
N LYS A 198 -17.56 15.38 -1.00
CA LYS A 198 -18.06 16.59 -0.36
C LYS A 198 -17.14 17.01 0.80
N GLU A 199 -16.74 16.07 1.63
CA GLU A 199 -15.81 16.32 2.75
C GLU A 199 -14.46 16.83 2.24
N LEU A 200 -13.85 16.17 1.26
CA LEU A 200 -12.60 16.63 0.66
C LEU A 200 -12.71 18.05 0.10
N ARG A 201 -13.82 18.37 -0.55
CA ARG A 201 -14.08 19.70 -1.10
C ARG A 201 -14.30 20.76 -0.02
N SER A 202 -14.89 20.41 1.14
CA SER A 202 -15.00 21.33 2.27
C SER A 202 -13.64 21.75 2.83
N LEU A 203 -12.61 20.90 2.66
CA LEU A 203 -11.22 21.18 2.98
C LEU A 203 -10.47 21.95 1.85
N GLY A 204 -11.18 22.35 0.79
CA GLY A 204 -10.62 23.14 -0.31
C GLY A 204 -9.91 22.36 -1.41
N ILE A 205 -10.10 21.05 -1.48
CA ILE A 205 -9.49 20.17 -2.49
C ILE A 205 -10.57 19.58 -3.41
N SER A 206 -10.38 19.73 -4.71
CA SER A 206 -11.21 19.08 -5.73
C SER A 206 -10.39 18.04 -6.49
N PRO A 207 -10.80 16.78 -6.50
CA PRO A 207 -10.04 15.74 -7.19
C PRO A 207 -10.20 15.82 -8.71
N GLU A 208 -9.10 15.60 -9.44
CA GLU A 208 -9.12 15.44 -10.89
C GLU A 208 -9.62 14.05 -11.31
N CYS A 209 -9.38 13.04 -10.47
CA CYS A 209 -9.72 11.66 -10.74
C CYS A 209 -10.32 11.00 -9.49
N LEU A 210 -11.43 10.30 -9.65
CA LEU A 210 -12.05 9.47 -8.61
C LEU A 210 -11.82 8.00 -8.93
N ILE A 211 -11.14 7.29 -8.03
CA ILE A 211 -11.01 5.83 -8.10
C ILE A 211 -12.03 5.23 -7.14
N CYS A 212 -13.03 4.57 -7.69
CA CYS A 212 -14.13 3.99 -6.94
C CYS A 212 -13.87 2.49 -6.75
N ARG A 213 -13.56 2.10 -5.51
CA ARG A 213 -13.46 0.70 -5.12
C ARG A 213 -14.87 0.10 -5.04
N SER A 214 -15.04 -1.11 -5.59
CA SER A 214 -16.33 -1.84 -5.59
C SER A 214 -16.08 -3.34 -5.75
N GLU A 215 -17.03 -4.17 -5.37
CA GLU A 215 -16.95 -5.63 -5.60
C GLU A 215 -17.01 -5.98 -7.10
N GLN A 216 -17.72 -5.18 -7.89
CA GLN A 216 -17.93 -5.39 -9.33
C GLN A 216 -17.70 -4.11 -10.13
N GLU A 217 -17.51 -4.24 -11.45
CA GLU A 217 -17.33 -3.08 -12.33
C GLU A 217 -18.53 -2.13 -12.26
N LEU A 218 -18.25 -0.82 -12.16
CA LEU A 218 -19.29 0.21 -12.09
C LEU A 218 -19.99 0.38 -13.42
N PRO A 219 -21.34 0.24 -13.47
CA PRO A 219 -22.14 0.56 -14.64
C PRO A 219 -21.97 2.02 -15.09
N LYS A 220 -22.21 2.28 -16.39
CA LYS A 220 -22.08 3.64 -16.95
C LYS A 220 -23.00 4.66 -16.27
N ASP A 221 -24.20 4.25 -15.89
CA ASP A 221 -25.16 5.13 -15.24
C ASP A 221 -24.72 5.53 -13.83
N GLU A 222 -24.12 4.59 -13.08
CA GLU A 222 -23.56 4.91 -11.76
C GLU A 222 -22.33 5.82 -11.88
N LYS A 223 -21.46 5.61 -12.88
CA LYS A 223 -20.36 6.54 -13.18
C LYS A 223 -20.86 7.93 -13.53
N LYS A 224 -21.90 8.06 -14.35
CA LYS A 224 -22.54 9.33 -14.71
C LYS A 224 -23.12 10.04 -13.49
N LYS A 225 -23.77 9.30 -12.62
CA LYS A 225 -24.34 9.81 -11.36
C LYS A 225 -23.23 10.31 -10.43
N ILE A 226 -22.18 9.51 -10.21
CA ILE A 226 -21.02 9.92 -9.40
C ILE A 226 -20.38 11.18 -9.99
N ALA A 227 -20.14 11.21 -11.28
CA ALA A 227 -19.56 12.36 -11.98
C ALA A 227 -20.33 13.65 -11.73
N LEU A 228 -21.68 13.60 -11.86
CA LEU A 228 -22.55 14.74 -11.63
C LEU A 228 -22.47 15.25 -10.19
N PHE A 229 -22.65 14.36 -9.20
CA PHE A 229 -22.66 14.75 -7.79
C PHE A 229 -21.29 15.16 -7.24
N CYS A 230 -20.23 14.61 -7.79
CA CYS A 230 -18.85 14.89 -7.39
C CYS A 230 -18.19 16.01 -8.20
N SER A 231 -18.88 16.55 -9.22
CA SER A 231 -18.35 17.62 -10.11
C SER A 231 -17.01 17.24 -10.77
N VAL A 232 -16.92 16.01 -11.28
CA VAL A 232 -15.80 15.50 -12.07
C VAL A 232 -16.29 15.06 -13.45
N ALA A 233 -15.40 15.02 -14.44
CA ALA A 233 -15.75 14.46 -15.75
C ALA A 233 -16.09 12.97 -15.64
N GLN A 234 -17.05 12.47 -16.42
CA GLN A 234 -17.47 11.07 -16.35
C GLN A 234 -16.31 10.10 -16.61
N ASP A 235 -15.42 10.43 -17.54
CA ASP A 235 -14.23 9.64 -17.87
C ASP A 235 -13.19 9.61 -16.75
N ASN A 236 -13.29 10.52 -15.80
CA ASN A 236 -12.41 10.60 -14.61
C ASN A 236 -12.98 9.81 -13.41
N VAL A 237 -14.14 9.16 -13.56
CA VAL A 237 -14.69 8.21 -12.57
C VAL A 237 -14.25 6.81 -12.96
N ILE A 238 -13.29 6.29 -12.24
CA ILE A 238 -12.60 5.03 -12.49
C ILE A 238 -13.16 3.94 -11.61
N SER A 239 -13.53 2.81 -12.21
CA SER A 239 -13.92 1.61 -11.47
C SER A 239 -12.70 0.78 -11.13
N MET A 240 -12.39 0.63 -9.85
CA MET A 240 -11.37 -0.29 -9.35
C MET A 240 -12.10 -1.41 -8.59
N HIS A 241 -12.58 -2.39 -9.34
CA HIS A 241 -13.30 -3.53 -8.79
C HIS A 241 -12.34 -4.63 -8.34
N ASP A 242 -12.88 -5.61 -7.60
CA ASP A 242 -12.13 -6.76 -7.13
C ASP A 242 -11.56 -7.56 -8.31
N VAL A 243 -10.34 -8.01 -8.15
CA VAL A 243 -9.58 -8.77 -9.16
C VAL A 243 -8.92 -9.99 -8.53
N ASP A 244 -8.66 -11.01 -9.33
CA ASP A 244 -8.06 -12.26 -8.84
C ASP A 244 -6.59 -12.09 -8.40
N THR A 245 -5.89 -11.11 -8.96
CA THR A 245 -4.54 -10.74 -8.53
C THR A 245 -4.37 -9.22 -8.56
N VAL A 246 -3.76 -8.65 -7.52
CA VAL A 246 -3.48 -7.21 -7.43
C VAL A 246 -2.58 -6.70 -8.57
N TYR A 247 -1.80 -7.60 -9.17
CA TYR A 247 -0.95 -7.30 -10.33
C TYR A 247 -1.75 -6.97 -11.61
N SER A 248 -3.08 -7.25 -11.62
CA SER A 248 -3.98 -6.84 -12.71
C SER A 248 -4.37 -5.35 -12.65
N ILE A 249 -4.25 -4.70 -11.49
CA ILE A 249 -4.72 -3.32 -11.28
C ILE A 249 -4.04 -2.31 -12.24
N PRO A 250 -2.72 -2.36 -12.51
CA PRO A 250 -2.12 -1.46 -13.51
C PRO A 250 -2.79 -1.57 -14.88
N LEU A 251 -3.11 -2.80 -15.33
CA LEU A 251 -3.79 -3.02 -16.61
C LEU A 251 -5.24 -2.49 -16.60
N LEU A 252 -5.94 -2.69 -15.48
CA LEU A 252 -7.30 -2.19 -15.25
C LEU A 252 -7.36 -0.67 -15.31
N LEU A 253 -6.42 0.01 -14.63
CA LEU A 253 -6.33 1.48 -14.62
C LEU A 253 -5.91 2.02 -15.99
N ASN A 254 -4.99 1.36 -16.69
CA ASN A 254 -4.60 1.74 -18.05
C ASN A 254 -5.77 1.62 -19.06
N LYS A 255 -6.57 0.55 -18.98
CA LYS A 255 -7.78 0.37 -19.81
C LYS A 255 -8.73 1.57 -19.66
N GLN A 256 -8.80 2.16 -18.48
CA GLN A 256 -9.62 3.34 -18.16
C GLN A 256 -8.85 4.67 -18.31
N LYS A 257 -7.63 4.66 -18.87
CA LYS A 257 -6.82 5.84 -19.22
C LYS A 257 -6.41 6.72 -18.04
N VAL A 258 -6.28 6.15 -16.83
CA VAL A 258 -5.90 6.90 -15.62
C VAL A 258 -4.59 7.65 -15.80
N ASP A 259 -3.59 7.01 -16.37
CA ASP A 259 -2.30 7.60 -16.72
C ASP A 259 -2.43 8.81 -17.66
N GLN A 260 -3.32 8.73 -18.65
CA GLN A 260 -3.56 9.84 -19.60
C GLN A 260 -4.26 11.02 -18.92
N ILE A 261 -5.24 10.76 -18.04
CA ILE A 261 -5.93 11.78 -17.25
C ILE A 261 -4.92 12.57 -16.42
N ILE A 262 -4.05 11.85 -15.69
CA ILE A 262 -3.02 12.44 -14.84
C ILE A 262 -2.00 13.23 -15.67
N LEU A 263 -1.47 12.65 -16.74
CA LEU A 263 -0.48 13.30 -17.60
C LEU A 263 -1.03 14.54 -18.29
N LYS A 264 -2.30 14.53 -18.71
CA LYS A 264 -2.98 15.71 -19.24
C LYS A 264 -3.05 16.83 -18.20
N LYS A 265 -3.44 16.52 -16.98
CA LYS A 265 -3.48 17.51 -15.87
C LYS A 265 -2.09 18.09 -15.58
N LEU A 266 -1.08 17.23 -15.53
CA LEU A 266 0.30 17.64 -15.26
C LEU A 266 1.01 18.27 -16.46
N ASN A 267 0.37 18.34 -17.61
CA ASN A 267 0.95 18.81 -18.87
C ASN A 267 2.29 18.11 -19.19
N ILE A 268 2.30 16.77 -19.07
CA ILE A 268 3.48 15.95 -19.38
C ILE A 268 3.28 15.21 -20.68
N LYS A 269 4.22 15.36 -21.61
CA LYS A 269 4.32 14.52 -22.81
C LYS A 269 5.16 13.28 -22.48
N SER A 270 4.68 12.10 -22.77
CA SER A 270 5.39 10.85 -22.50
C SER A 270 5.20 9.84 -23.63
N LYS A 271 5.97 8.76 -23.61
CA LYS A 271 5.82 7.63 -24.53
C LYS A 271 4.52 6.84 -24.23
N ASN A 272 4.11 5.99 -25.14
CA ASN A 272 3.05 5.02 -24.85
C ASN A 272 3.53 4.01 -23.79
N PRO A 273 2.62 3.51 -22.93
CA PRO A 273 3.00 2.60 -21.85
C PRO A 273 3.48 1.25 -22.41
N LYS A 274 4.58 0.74 -21.89
CA LYS A 274 5.12 -0.60 -22.21
C LYS A 274 4.65 -1.58 -21.13
N LEU A 275 3.55 -2.28 -21.38
CA LEU A 275 2.89 -3.15 -20.41
C LEU A 275 3.05 -4.66 -20.69
N SER A 276 3.99 -5.04 -21.59
CA SER A 276 4.24 -6.45 -21.93
C SER A 276 4.60 -7.30 -20.71
N ASP A 277 5.46 -6.76 -19.83
CA ASP A 277 5.91 -7.47 -18.65
C ASP A 277 4.77 -7.64 -17.63
N TRP A 278 3.96 -6.62 -17.43
CA TRP A 278 2.75 -6.70 -16.60
C TRP A 278 1.78 -7.76 -17.10
N ARG A 279 1.51 -7.79 -18.40
CA ARG A 279 0.65 -8.83 -19.01
C ARG A 279 1.21 -10.22 -18.80
N ARG A 280 2.55 -10.39 -18.90
CA ARG A 280 3.22 -11.67 -18.66
C ARG A 280 3.07 -12.12 -17.22
N VAL A 281 3.27 -11.23 -16.25
CA VAL A 281 3.09 -11.48 -14.82
C VAL A 281 1.65 -11.89 -14.52
N VAL A 282 0.67 -11.08 -14.96
CA VAL A 282 -0.75 -11.37 -14.77
C VAL A 282 -1.15 -12.71 -15.38
N ASN A 283 -0.72 -12.98 -16.62
CA ASN A 283 -1.04 -14.26 -17.27
C ASN A 283 -0.42 -15.45 -16.52
N ALA A 284 0.78 -15.33 -15.98
CA ALA A 284 1.41 -16.40 -15.23
C ALA A 284 0.75 -16.62 -13.86
N SER A 285 0.26 -15.56 -13.21
CA SER A 285 -0.49 -15.64 -11.96
C SER A 285 -1.86 -16.31 -12.16
N LEU A 286 -2.58 -15.93 -13.22
CA LEU A 286 -3.94 -16.43 -13.49
C LEU A 286 -3.98 -17.84 -14.13
N ASN A 287 -2.90 -18.27 -14.77
CA ASN A 287 -2.83 -19.54 -15.50
C ASN A 287 -1.64 -20.39 -15.04
N PRO A 288 -1.59 -20.81 -13.76
CA PRO A 288 -0.55 -21.72 -13.27
C PRO A 288 -0.68 -23.09 -13.94
N GLN A 289 0.45 -23.76 -14.14
CA GLN A 289 0.50 -25.10 -14.76
C GLN A 289 0.65 -26.23 -13.72
N LYS A 290 1.01 -25.86 -12.50
CA LYS A 290 1.24 -26.76 -11.37
C LYS A 290 0.70 -26.11 -10.09
N GLU A 291 0.65 -26.85 -9.03
CA GLU A 291 0.35 -26.34 -7.68
C GLU A 291 1.31 -26.93 -6.64
N VAL A 292 1.50 -26.20 -5.56
CA VAL A 292 2.28 -26.61 -4.40
C VAL A 292 1.58 -26.12 -3.13
N ASN A 293 1.52 -26.98 -2.11
CA ASN A 293 0.92 -26.70 -0.83
C ASN A 293 2.01 -26.47 0.22
N ILE A 294 2.07 -25.27 0.77
CA ILE A 294 3.06 -24.89 1.78
C ILE A 294 2.35 -24.74 3.13
N ALA A 295 2.79 -25.51 4.12
CA ALA A 295 2.39 -25.26 5.51
C ALA A 295 3.22 -24.09 6.06
N PHE A 296 2.55 -22.99 6.32
CA PHE A 296 3.13 -21.79 6.93
C PHE A 296 2.87 -21.82 8.43
N VAL A 297 3.85 -22.29 9.22
CA VAL A 297 3.71 -22.50 10.66
C VAL A 297 4.23 -21.29 11.42
N GLY A 298 3.33 -20.41 11.86
CA GLY A 298 3.66 -19.10 12.41
C GLY A 298 2.92 -18.75 13.69
N LYS A 299 3.23 -17.58 14.26
CA LYS A 299 2.62 -17.03 15.48
C LYS A 299 1.50 -16.03 15.19
N TYR A 300 1.53 -15.36 14.03
CA TYR A 300 0.63 -14.25 13.68
C TYR A 300 -0.24 -14.60 12.47
N THR A 301 -0.63 -15.87 12.37
CA THR A 301 -1.31 -16.43 11.20
C THR A 301 -2.77 -15.98 11.04
N GLU A 302 -3.35 -15.36 12.08
CA GLU A 302 -4.71 -14.81 12.04
C GLU A 302 -4.82 -13.55 11.18
N LEU A 303 -3.74 -12.78 11.06
CA LEU A 303 -3.66 -11.60 10.18
C LEU A 303 -2.61 -11.85 9.10
N GLN A 304 -3.05 -12.07 7.86
CA GLN A 304 -2.17 -12.38 6.73
C GLN A 304 -1.16 -11.27 6.42
N ASP A 305 -1.52 -10.02 6.68
CA ASP A 305 -0.64 -8.86 6.46
C ASP A 305 0.55 -8.83 7.44
N SER A 306 0.54 -9.61 8.53
CA SER A 306 1.70 -9.79 9.40
C SER A 306 2.91 -10.45 8.71
N TYR A 307 2.67 -11.15 7.60
CA TYR A 307 3.69 -11.87 6.82
C TYR A 307 3.63 -11.48 5.34
N LYS A 308 3.23 -10.26 5.05
CA LYS A 308 2.94 -9.80 3.68
C LYS A 308 4.11 -10.03 2.73
N SER A 309 5.31 -9.65 3.10
CA SER A 309 6.51 -9.80 2.25
C SER A 309 6.84 -11.26 1.95
N ILE A 310 6.66 -12.18 2.91
CA ILE A 310 6.89 -13.61 2.69
C ILE A 310 5.82 -14.17 1.74
N ASN A 311 4.56 -13.81 1.95
CA ASN A 311 3.46 -14.26 1.08
C ASN A 311 3.69 -13.80 -0.36
N GLU A 312 4.05 -12.53 -0.56
CA GLU A 312 4.37 -11.99 -1.88
C GLU A 312 5.62 -12.65 -2.51
N ALA A 313 6.65 -12.95 -1.71
CA ALA A 313 7.83 -13.65 -2.20
C ALA A 313 7.48 -15.07 -2.70
N LEU A 314 6.61 -15.78 -2.00
CA LEU A 314 6.10 -17.08 -2.42
C LEU A 314 5.25 -16.97 -3.69
N GLU A 315 4.37 -15.97 -3.79
CA GLU A 315 3.58 -15.71 -5.00
C GLU A 315 4.50 -15.39 -6.19
N HIS A 316 5.52 -14.54 -6.01
CA HIS A 316 6.48 -14.21 -7.06
C HIS A 316 7.27 -15.45 -7.53
N ALA A 317 7.66 -16.34 -6.61
CA ALA A 317 8.26 -17.61 -6.96
C ALA A 317 7.30 -18.48 -7.79
N GLY A 318 6.04 -18.53 -7.36
CA GLY A 318 4.97 -19.21 -8.10
C GLY A 318 4.79 -18.67 -9.52
N ILE A 319 4.70 -17.35 -9.68
CA ILE A 319 4.61 -16.67 -10.98
C ILE A 319 5.83 -17.04 -11.86
N LYS A 320 7.04 -16.99 -11.30
CA LYS A 320 8.28 -17.36 -12.00
C LYS A 320 8.25 -18.78 -12.53
N HIS A 321 7.71 -19.72 -11.74
CA HIS A 321 7.68 -21.15 -12.04
C HIS A 321 6.35 -21.62 -12.63
N LYS A 322 5.40 -20.69 -12.89
CA LYS A 322 4.02 -20.99 -13.35
C LYS A 322 3.32 -22.02 -12.46
N THR A 323 3.47 -21.84 -11.15
CA THR A 323 2.96 -22.75 -10.12
C THR A 323 2.06 -21.98 -9.19
N ALA A 324 0.84 -22.46 -8.94
CA ALA A 324 -0.01 -21.93 -7.87
C ALA A 324 0.61 -22.30 -6.51
N VAL A 325 0.79 -21.34 -5.64
CA VAL A 325 1.29 -21.56 -4.28
C VAL A 325 0.12 -21.44 -3.31
N ASN A 326 -0.32 -22.59 -2.78
CA ASN A 326 -1.36 -22.65 -1.78
C ASN A 326 -0.73 -22.54 -0.38
N ILE A 327 -0.88 -21.40 0.28
CA ILE A 327 -0.33 -21.19 1.62
C ILE A 327 -1.36 -21.61 2.66
N ASN A 328 -1.07 -22.66 3.41
CA ASN A 328 -1.89 -23.16 4.51
C ASN A 328 -1.33 -22.61 5.83
N PHE A 329 -1.96 -21.58 6.37
CA PHE A 329 -1.57 -20.98 7.64
C PHE A 329 -1.90 -21.89 8.80
N VAL A 330 -0.90 -22.22 9.61
CA VAL A 330 -1.00 -23.06 10.80
C VAL A 330 -0.53 -22.25 12.01
N LEU A 331 -1.40 -22.04 12.97
CA LEU A 331 -1.02 -21.41 14.23
C LEU A 331 -0.15 -22.39 15.03
N ALA A 332 1.10 -22.03 15.25
CA ALA A 332 2.11 -22.89 15.85
C ALA A 332 1.67 -23.47 17.22
N GLU A 333 0.95 -22.68 18.03
CA GLU A 333 0.46 -23.09 19.35
C GLU A 333 -0.56 -24.23 19.31
N THR A 334 -1.24 -24.44 18.18
CA THR A 334 -2.22 -25.54 18.02
C THR A 334 -1.56 -26.87 17.68
N LEU A 335 -0.28 -26.89 17.30
CA LEU A 335 0.44 -28.12 17.00
C LEU A 335 0.86 -28.87 18.25
N SER A 336 0.67 -30.16 18.22
CA SER A 336 1.03 -31.11 19.27
C SER A 336 1.52 -32.42 18.67
N PRO A 337 2.23 -33.29 19.42
CA PRO A 337 2.63 -34.62 18.94
C PRO A 337 1.46 -35.47 18.43
N LYS A 338 0.23 -35.22 18.94
CA LYS A 338 -0.96 -35.97 18.57
C LYS A 338 -1.56 -35.57 17.22
N ASN A 339 -1.38 -34.31 16.80
CA ASN A 339 -2.05 -33.78 15.61
C ASN A 339 -1.12 -33.35 14.47
N VAL A 340 0.18 -33.12 14.72
CA VAL A 340 1.14 -32.58 13.73
C VAL A 340 1.12 -33.39 12.43
N LYS A 341 1.13 -34.73 12.50
CA LYS A 341 1.07 -35.62 11.34
C LYS A 341 -0.19 -35.41 10.52
N LYS A 342 -1.35 -35.24 11.16
CA LYS A 342 -2.63 -35.00 10.48
C LYS A 342 -2.68 -33.63 9.83
N VAL A 343 -2.22 -32.60 10.54
CA VAL A 343 -2.25 -31.20 10.07
C VAL A 343 -1.34 -31.00 8.86
N LEU A 344 -0.14 -31.61 8.87
CA LEU A 344 0.87 -31.44 7.81
C LEU A 344 0.85 -32.52 6.72
N SER A 345 -0.11 -33.46 6.76
CA SER A 345 -0.13 -34.66 5.87
C SER A 345 -0.25 -34.34 4.37
N LYS A 346 -0.76 -33.18 3.98
CA LYS A 346 -0.96 -32.76 2.58
C LYS A 346 -0.01 -31.63 2.18
N THR A 347 1.11 -31.53 2.84
CA THR A 347 2.06 -30.43 2.67
C THR A 347 3.23 -30.87 1.80
N ASP A 348 3.54 -30.08 0.76
CA ASP A 348 4.70 -30.28 -0.10
C ASP A 348 5.97 -29.60 0.47
N ALA A 349 5.80 -28.56 1.28
CA ALA A 349 6.89 -27.85 1.96
C ALA A 349 6.41 -27.24 3.28
N VAL A 350 7.31 -27.08 4.25
CA VAL A 350 7.09 -26.40 5.52
C VAL A 350 7.89 -25.09 5.56
N LEU A 351 7.23 -23.98 5.86
CA LEU A 351 7.87 -22.69 6.11
C LEU A 351 7.59 -22.26 7.54
N VAL A 352 8.64 -21.93 8.30
CA VAL A 352 8.54 -21.35 9.64
C VAL A 352 9.15 -19.95 9.59
N PRO A 353 8.34 -18.88 9.76
CA PRO A 353 8.79 -17.50 9.67
C PRO A 353 9.46 -17.01 10.95
N GLY A 354 9.86 -15.73 10.95
CA GLY A 354 10.29 -15.00 12.12
C GLY A 354 9.17 -14.81 13.16
N GLY A 355 9.55 -14.48 14.38
CA GLY A 355 8.64 -14.17 15.48
C GLY A 355 9.39 -13.89 16.77
N PHE A 356 8.69 -13.27 17.73
CA PHE A 356 9.26 -12.90 19.03
C PHE A 356 8.67 -13.72 20.18
N GLY A 357 9.48 -13.88 21.23
CA GLY A 357 9.08 -14.58 22.45
C GLY A 357 8.95 -16.10 22.26
N TYR A 358 8.65 -16.80 23.36
CA TYR A 358 8.65 -18.27 23.42
C TYR A 358 7.30 -18.91 23.04
N ARG A 359 6.25 -18.13 22.85
CA ARG A 359 4.93 -18.62 22.45
C ARG A 359 5.03 -19.40 21.13
N GLY A 360 4.46 -20.61 21.05
CA GLY A 360 4.40 -21.42 19.85
C GLY A 360 5.72 -22.10 19.40
N ILE A 361 6.84 -21.94 20.13
CA ILE A 361 8.14 -22.54 19.75
C ILE A 361 8.04 -24.07 19.67
N GLU A 362 7.42 -24.71 20.64
CA GLU A 362 7.27 -26.18 20.66
C GLU A 362 6.54 -26.69 19.40
N GLY A 363 5.49 -26.00 18.96
CA GLY A 363 4.80 -26.35 17.73
C GLY A 363 5.65 -26.14 16.47
N MET A 364 6.50 -25.12 16.45
CA MET A 364 7.45 -24.91 15.35
C MET A 364 8.52 -25.99 15.32
N ILE A 365 9.05 -26.43 16.49
CA ILE A 365 9.98 -27.56 16.60
C ILE A 365 9.30 -28.84 16.07
N LEU A 366 8.06 -29.11 16.45
CA LEU A 366 7.32 -30.26 15.94
C LEU A 366 7.14 -30.23 14.43
N ALA A 367 6.89 -29.05 13.85
CA ALA A 367 6.77 -28.91 12.40
C ALA A 367 8.13 -29.14 11.70
N CYS A 368 9.21 -28.63 12.25
CA CYS A 368 10.58 -28.86 11.74
C CYS A 368 10.91 -30.37 11.79
N LYS A 369 10.68 -31.01 12.93
CA LYS A 369 10.86 -32.45 13.11
C LYS A 369 10.05 -33.26 12.09
N TYR A 370 8.78 -32.93 11.91
CA TYR A 370 7.92 -33.58 10.94
C TYR A 370 8.49 -33.46 9.51
N ALA A 371 8.94 -32.27 9.12
CA ALA A 371 9.52 -32.05 7.81
C ALA A 371 10.80 -32.90 7.59
N ARG A 372 11.71 -32.92 8.59
CA ARG A 372 12.93 -33.71 8.54
C ARG A 372 12.64 -35.22 8.45
N GLU A 373 11.78 -35.73 9.32
CA GLU A 373 11.48 -37.18 9.39
C GLU A 373 10.74 -37.69 8.13
N ASN A 374 9.95 -36.83 7.46
CA ASN A 374 9.23 -37.17 6.24
C ASN A 374 9.90 -36.69 4.95
N GLN A 375 11.14 -36.17 5.03
CA GLN A 375 11.93 -35.67 3.90
C GLN A 375 11.19 -34.57 3.09
N ILE A 376 10.39 -33.73 3.79
CA ILE A 376 9.68 -32.60 3.19
C ILE A 376 10.59 -31.37 3.24
N PRO A 377 10.70 -30.58 2.15
CA PRO A 377 11.45 -29.33 2.14
C PRO A 377 11.06 -28.40 3.28
N TYR A 378 12.04 -27.85 3.97
CA TYR A 378 11.88 -26.93 5.08
C TYR A 378 12.61 -25.61 4.82
N LEU A 379 11.93 -24.50 5.07
CA LEU A 379 12.53 -23.15 5.07
C LEU A 379 12.25 -22.48 6.42
N GLY A 380 13.32 -22.23 7.18
CA GLY A 380 13.27 -21.47 8.43
C GLY A 380 13.85 -20.07 8.27
N ILE A 381 13.07 -19.03 8.63
CA ILE A 381 13.49 -17.63 8.56
C ILE A 381 13.61 -17.08 9.99
N CYS A 382 14.75 -16.49 10.36
CA CYS A 382 15.00 -15.90 11.68
C CYS A 382 14.71 -16.93 12.80
N LEU A 383 13.58 -16.81 13.51
CA LEU A 383 13.17 -17.78 14.53
C LEU A 383 13.03 -19.20 13.96
N GLY A 384 12.54 -19.35 12.74
CA GLY A 384 12.44 -20.66 12.09
C GLY A 384 13.79 -21.32 11.84
N MET A 385 14.83 -20.55 11.54
CA MET A 385 16.21 -21.06 11.47
C MET A 385 16.70 -21.51 12.86
N GLN A 386 16.43 -20.71 13.91
CA GLN A 386 16.81 -21.06 15.28
C GLN A 386 16.11 -22.34 15.75
N VAL A 387 14.83 -22.50 15.41
CA VAL A 387 14.04 -23.71 15.68
C VAL A 387 14.66 -24.94 15.02
N ALA A 388 15.12 -24.82 13.78
CA ALA A 388 15.78 -25.91 13.08
C ALA A 388 17.13 -26.31 13.71
N MET A 389 17.81 -25.36 14.37
CA MET A 389 19.06 -25.65 15.11
C MET A 389 18.80 -26.34 16.44
N ILE A 390 17.62 -26.15 17.02
CA ILE A 390 17.22 -26.77 18.30
C ILE A 390 16.78 -28.21 18.05
N GLU A 391 15.98 -28.46 16.99
CA GLU A 391 15.48 -29.78 16.61
C GLU A 391 16.59 -30.72 16.09
#